data_50e32951990915e965bb75620b5cb1b8
#
_entry.id   50e32951990915e965bb75620b5cb1b8
#
_cell.length_a   1.000
_cell.length_b   1.000
_cell.length_c   1.000
_cell.angle_alpha   90.00
_cell.angle_beta   90.00
_cell.angle_gamma   90.00
#
_symmetry.space_group_name_H-M   'P 1'
#
loop_
_entity.id
_entity.type
_entity.pdbx_description
1 polymer ?
#
loop_
_entity_poly.entity_id
_entity_poly.type
_entity_poly.pdbx_seq_one_letter_code
_entity_poly.pdbx_strand_id
1 'polypeptide(L)'
;LTTGMADDDPIREEHRKVVQDNKILQTQNEASDKIVADSGAELVNGALSQRPVLIVTTDDANGGDVDAIRKLLEASGATEAGEIKLTKDFLRPETKDKLLPILKDTAPKKADTKDLDSAGALSGEVLGTALSMDPESTKPMASVQERADVLHKLRDEGFIDYEDGTIVPAQAIIVVSGNGLRGYPSDALAEFVTGLDDVNGSVVFSGRTKQTQDDKALAQVRDQDAKLSTVDGTERAVERIAVILSLI
;
A
#
# COMPACT_ATOMS: atom_id res chain seq x y z
N LEU A 1 -15.12 42.02 -49.11
CA LEU A 1 -13.70 41.73 -48.76
C LEU A 1 -13.58 41.85 -47.26
N THR A 2 -13.77 40.75 -46.55
CA THR A 2 -13.49 40.61 -45.12
C THR A 2 -12.32 39.66 -44.98
N THR A 3 -11.15 40.23 -44.77
CA THR A 3 -9.95 39.54 -44.30
C THR A 3 -10.20 39.04 -42.88
N GLY A 4 -10.39 37.78 -42.74
CA GLY A 4 -10.34 37.12 -41.43
C GLY A 4 -8.90 37.19 -40.91
N MET A 5 -8.67 38.04 -39.93
CA MET A 5 -7.47 37.97 -39.08
C MET A 5 -7.60 36.68 -38.26
N ALA A 6 -6.71 35.73 -38.54
CA ALA A 6 -6.43 34.67 -37.62
C ALA A 6 -5.76 35.33 -36.40
N ASP A 7 -6.52 35.55 -35.34
CA ASP A 7 -5.98 35.85 -34.03
C ASP A 7 -5.18 34.61 -33.61
N ASP A 8 -3.87 34.66 -33.85
CA ASP A 8 -2.93 33.78 -33.13
C ASP A 8 -2.89 34.28 -31.68
N ASP A 9 -3.84 33.82 -30.91
CA ASP A 9 -3.96 34.11 -29.48
C ASP A 9 -2.67 33.62 -28.80
N PRO A 10 -1.86 34.50 -28.20
CA PRO A 10 -0.63 34.13 -27.52
C PRO A 10 -0.84 33.05 -26.49
N ILE A 11 -2.01 32.99 -25.86
CA ILE A 11 -2.42 31.98 -24.89
C ILE A 11 -2.50 30.58 -25.54
N ARG A 12 -3.00 30.51 -26.77
CA ARG A 12 -3.08 29.25 -27.52
C ARG A 12 -1.71 28.73 -27.96
N GLU A 13 -0.79 29.62 -28.26
CA GLU A 13 0.57 29.27 -28.64
C GLU A 13 1.36 28.79 -27.41
N GLU A 14 1.22 29.49 -26.27
CA GLU A 14 1.80 29.10 -25.01
C GLU A 14 1.23 27.76 -24.51
N HIS A 15 -0.08 27.57 -24.61
CA HIS A 15 -0.71 26.30 -24.31
C HIS A 15 -0.20 25.14 -25.16
N ARG A 16 -0.06 25.35 -26.48
CA ARG A 16 0.51 24.35 -27.38
C ARG A 16 1.95 24.00 -27.03
N LYS A 17 2.76 24.99 -26.66
CA LYS A 17 4.14 24.79 -26.22
C LYS A 17 4.20 23.98 -24.93
N VAL A 18 3.41 24.34 -23.93
CA VAL A 18 3.32 23.59 -22.66
C VAL A 18 2.89 22.13 -22.89
N VAL A 19 1.90 21.89 -23.74
CA VAL A 19 1.46 20.53 -24.11
C VAL A 19 2.59 19.76 -24.81
N GLN A 20 3.32 20.40 -25.69
CA GLN A 20 4.43 19.76 -26.41
C GLN A 20 5.61 19.46 -25.48
N ASP A 21 5.98 20.41 -24.62
CA ASP A 21 7.04 20.22 -23.62
C ASP A 21 6.69 19.11 -22.64
N ASN A 22 5.45 19.06 -22.17
CA ASN A 22 4.95 17.97 -21.32
C ASN A 22 5.04 16.61 -22.02
N LYS A 23 4.70 16.53 -23.31
CA LYS A 23 4.81 15.29 -24.08
C LYS A 23 6.26 14.82 -24.24
N ILE A 24 7.19 15.76 -24.46
CA ILE A 24 8.63 15.46 -24.54
C ILE A 24 9.12 14.92 -23.19
N LEU A 25 8.79 15.61 -22.09
CA LEU A 25 9.15 15.19 -20.73
C LEU A 25 8.57 13.81 -20.38
N GLN A 26 7.32 13.56 -20.76
CA GLN A 26 6.69 12.26 -20.57
C GLN A 26 7.43 11.16 -21.32
N THR A 27 7.77 11.38 -22.59
CA THR A 27 8.52 10.40 -23.41
C THR A 27 9.91 10.13 -22.82
N GLN A 28 10.60 11.15 -22.32
CA GLN A 28 11.90 10.99 -21.66
C GLN A 28 11.78 10.22 -20.34
N ASN A 29 10.74 10.49 -19.56
CA ASN A 29 10.48 9.78 -18.32
C ASN A 29 10.16 8.31 -18.58
N GLU A 30 9.34 7.99 -19.59
CA GLU A 30 9.01 6.62 -19.98
C GLU A 30 10.26 5.84 -20.44
N ALA A 31 11.13 6.46 -21.22
CA ALA A 31 12.38 5.85 -21.67
C ALA A 31 13.33 5.56 -20.49
N SER A 32 13.46 6.51 -19.56
CA SER A 32 14.27 6.36 -18.36
C SER A 32 13.68 5.28 -17.45
N ASP A 33 12.37 5.25 -17.25
CA ASP A 33 11.68 4.27 -16.41
C ASP A 33 11.85 2.85 -16.97
N LYS A 34 11.83 2.68 -18.29
CA LYS A 34 12.09 1.39 -18.92
C LYS A 34 13.50 0.86 -18.64
N ILE A 35 14.51 1.72 -18.73
CA ILE A 35 15.91 1.32 -18.42
C ILE A 35 16.02 0.88 -16.95
N VAL A 36 15.40 1.63 -16.04
CA VAL A 36 15.39 1.28 -14.62
C VAL A 36 14.60 0.00 -14.37
N ALA A 37 13.47 -0.21 -15.05
CA ALA A 37 12.69 -1.42 -14.95
C ALA A 37 13.48 -2.66 -15.40
N ASP A 38 14.23 -2.56 -16.50
CA ASP A 38 15.05 -3.66 -17.02
C ASP A 38 16.20 -4.04 -16.06
N SER A 39 16.68 -3.10 -15.25
CA SER A 39 17.75 -3.33 -14.26
C SER A 39 17.21 -3.61 -12.85
N GLY A 40 15.91 -3.48 -12.62
CA GLY A 40 15.31 -3.52 -11.30
C GLY A 40 15.59 -4.81 -10.53
N ALA A 41 15.46 -5.95 -11.19
CA ALA A 41 15.71 -7.24 -10.58
C ALA A 41 17.17 -7.41 -10.09
N GLU A 42 18.13 -6.88 -10.84
CA GLU A 42 19.55 -6.92 -10.45
C GLU A 42 19.83 -5.99 -9.25
N LEU A 43 19.20 -4.80 -9.23
CA LEU A 43 19.36 -3.83 -8.15
C LEU A 43 18.85 -4.31 -6.79
N VAL A 44 17.81 -5.15 -6.78
CA VAL A 44 17.24 -5.70 -5.54
C VAL A 44 17.73 -7.10 -5.22
N ASN A 45 18.55 -7.71 -6.05
CA ASN A 45 18.96 -9.11 -5.92
C ASN A 45 19.58 -9.40 -4.55
N GLY A 46 18.97 -10.34 -3.83
CA GLY A 46 19.42 -10.77 -2.51
C GLY A 46 19.13 -9.80 -1.35
N ALA A 47 18.53 -8.64 -1.63
CA ALA A 47 18.27 -7.59 -0.62
C ALA A 47 17.38 -8.05 0.53
N LEU A 48 16.45 -8.96 0.28
CA LEU A 48 15.50 -9.49 1.27
C LEU A 48 15.59 -11.01 1.41
N SER A 49 16.78 -11.58 1.23
CA SER A 49 16.97 -13.02 1.27
C SER A 49 16.31 -13.70 2.46
N GLN A 50 15.39 -14.63 2.19
CA GLN A 50 14.63 -15.43 3.15
C GLN A 50 13.72 -14.63 4.10
N ARG A 51 13.51 -13.35 3.86
CA ARG A 51 12.61 -12.53 4.67
C ARG A 51 11.16 -12.71 4.22
N PRO A 52 10.24 -13.18 5.08
CA PRO A 52 8.83 -13.30 4.73
C PRO A 52 8.18 -11.92 4.58
N VAL A 53 7.67 -11.63 3.38
CA VAL A 53 7.02 -10.37 3.05
C VAL A 53 5.58 -10.61 2.62
N LEU A 54 4.64 -9.90 3.25
CA LEU A 54 3.23 -9.89 2.92
C LEU A 54 2.90 -8.66 2.09
N ILE A 55 2.05 -8.82 1.08
CA ILE A 55 1.46 -7.71 0.34
C ILE A 55 0.03 -7.50 0.80
N VAL A 56 -0.31 -6.26 1.14
CA VAL A 56 -1.70 -5.83 1.40
C VAL A 56 -2.07 -4.80 0.34
N THR A 57 -3.18 -5.01 -0.35
CA THR A 57 -3.64 -4.12 -1.41
C THR A 57 -5.00 -3.51 -1.06
N THR A 58 -5.24 -2.27 -1.44
CA THR A 58 -6.58 -1.69 -1.41
C THR A 58 -7.37 -2.08 -2.68
N ASP A 59 -8.68 -1.93 -2.65
CA ASP A 59 -9.54 -2.27 -3.80
C ASP A 59 -9.21 -1.41 -5.05
N ASP A 60 -8.72 -0.19 -4.85
CA ASP A 60 -8.32 0.73 -5.92
C ASP A 60 -6.85 0.59 -6.36
N ALA A 61 -6.09 -0.34 -5.77
CA ALA A 61 -4.71 -0.59 -6.16
C ALA A 61 -4.61 -1.03 -7.63
N ASN A 62 -3.59 -0.54 -8.32
CA ASN A 62 -3.37 -0.93 -9.72
C ASN A 62 -2.70 -2.30 -9.80
N GLY A 63 -3.34 -3.27 -10.46
CA GLY A 63 -2.83 -4.63 -10.57
C GLY A 63 -1.45 -4.73 -11.23
N GLY A 64 -1.16 -3.88 -12.22
CA GLY A 64 0.16 -3.87 -12.87
C GLY A 64 1.28 -3.39 -11.94
N ASP A 65 1.00 -2.44 -11.03
CA ASP A 65 1.96 -1.99 -10.03
C ASP A 65 2.23 -3.10 -9.00
N VAL A 66 1.17 -3.78 -8.56
CA VAL A 66 1.26 -4.91 -7.62
C VAL A 66 2.06 -6.07 -8.24
N ASP A 67 1.79 -6.44 -9.49
CA ASP A 67 2.53 -7.49 -10.20
C ASP A 67 4.02 -7.15 -10.36
N ALA A 68 4.33 -5.89 -10.63
CA ALA A 68 5.71 -5.43 -10.74
C ALA A 68 6.44 -5.48 -9.38
N ILE A 69 5.78 -5.09 -8.29
CA ILE A 69 6.32 -5.22 -6.93
C ILE A 69 6.56 -6.69 -6.57
N ARG A 70 5.61 -7.58 -6.88
CA ARG A 70 5.76 -9.03 -6.64
C ARG A 70 6.97 -9.62 -7.35
N LYS A 71 7.20 -9.27 -8.62
CA LYS A 71 8.39 -9.69 -9.38
C LYS A 71 9.69 -9.19 -8.77
N LEU A 72 9.71 -7.96 -8.25
CA LEU A 72 10.88 -7.43 -7.56
C LEU A 72 11.12 -8.11 -6.21
N LEU A 73 10.06 -8.49 -5.47
CA LEU A 73 10.18 -9.30 -4.25
C LEU A 73 10.78 -10.66 -4.54
N GLU A 74 10.33 -11.36 -5.58
CA GLU A 74 10.94 -12.62 -6.02
C GLU A 74 12.43 -12.43 -6.32
N ALA A 75 12.78 -11.41 -7.10
CA ALA A 75 14.17 -11.10 -7.44
C ALA A 75 15.02 -10.74 -6.20
N SER A 76 14.42 -10.14 -5.18
CA SER A 76 15.10 -9.79 -3.93
C SER A 76 15.41 -11.01 -3.03
N GLY A 77 14.89 -12.18 -3.36
CA GLY A 77 15.05 -13.40 -2.53
C GLY A 77 14.12 -13.42 -1.31
N ALA A 78 13.13 -12.54 -1.26
CA ALA A 78 12.11 -12.56 -0.22
C ALA A 78 11.32 -13.88 -0.26
N THR A 79 10.87 -14.34 0.89
CA THR A 79 9.90 -15.42 0.98
C THR A 79 8.50 -14.84 0.92
N GLU A 80 7.64 -15.41 0.10
CA GLU A 80 6.25 -14.97 -0.02
C GLU A 80 5.48 -15.32 1.27
N ALA A 81 4.89 -14.31 1.92
CA ALA A 81 3.99 -14.48 3.06
C ALA A 81 2.50 -14.35 2.67
N GLY A 82 2.22 -14.22 1.38
CA GLY A 82 0.90 -14.12 0.78
C GLY A 82 0.48 -12.71 0.41
N GLU A 83 -0.77 -12.59 -0.03
CA GLU A 83 -1.39 -11.33 -0.43
C GLU A 83 -2.80 -11.24 0.15
N ILE A 84 -3.14 -10.08 0.72
CA ILE A 84 -4.48 -9.77 1.22
C ILE A 84 -4.98 -8.53 0.52
N LYS A 85 -6.16 -8.63 -0.07
CA LYS A 85 -6.89 -7.50 -0.64
C LYS A 85 -7.91 -6.96 0.36
N LEU A 86 -7.80 -5.70 0.72
CA LEU A 86 -8.85 -4.97 1.44
C LEU A 86 -9.96 -4.62 0.44
N THR A 87 -11.17 -5.05 0.72
CA THR A 87 -12.33 -4.72 -0.13
C THR A 87 -12.77 -3.28 0.13
N LYS A 88 -13.68 -2.77 -0.71
CA LYS A 88 -14.28 -1.44 -0.49
C LYS A 88 -14.94 -1.33 0.89
N ASP A 89 -15.55 -2.42 1.35
CA ASP A 89 -16.28 -2.44 2.62
C ASP A 89 -15.36 -2.37 3.84
N PHE A 90 -14.08 -2.67 3.70
CA PHE A 90 -13.11 -2.54 4.78
C PHE A 90 -12.88 -1.07 5.19
N LEU A 91 -12.94 -0.14 4.24
CA LEU A 91 -12.61 1.28 4.44
C LEU A 91 -13.85 2.20 4.40
N ARG A 92 -15.07 1.66 4.32
CA ARG A 92 -16.29 2.48 4.22
C ARG A 92 -16.82 2.90 5.59
N PRO A 93 -17.32 4.12 5.75
CA PRO A 93 -17.95 4.53 7.01
C PRO A 93 -19.24 3.75 7.32
N GLU A 94 -20.00 3.33 6.29
CA GLU A 94 -21.27 2.60 6.44
C GLU A 94 -21.10 1.20 7.03
N THR A 95 -19.94 0.60 6.88
CA THR A 95 -19.63 -0.76 7.35
C THR A 95 -18.87 -0.79 8.67
N LYS A 96 -18.49 0.39 9.19
CA LYS A 96 -17.73 0.54 10.43
C LYS A 96 -18.37 -0.19 11.61
N ASP A 97 -19.68 -0.02 11.79
CA ASP A 97 -20.41 -0.59 12.94
C ASP A 97 -20.51 -2.13 12.86
N LYS A 98 -20.34 -2.70 11.66
CA LYS A 98 -20.23 -4.15 11.44
C LYS A 98 -18.79 -4.65 11.65
N LEU A 99 -17.80 -3.88 11.21
CA LEU A 99 -16.38 -4.26 11.27
C LEU A 99 -15.84 -4.25 12.70
N LEU A 100 -16.14 -3.23 13.49
CA LEU A 100 -15.61 -3.07 14.84
C LEU A 100 -15.87 -4.26 15.78
N PRO A 101 -17.11 -4.81 15.90
CA PRO A 101 -17.35 -6.00 16.72
C PRO A 101 -16.56 -7.21 16.26
N ILE A 102 -16.45 -7.42 14.94
CA ILE A 102 -15.70 -8.55 14.36
C ILE A 102 -14.24 -8.49 14.79
N LEU A 103 -13.61 -7.32 14.68
CA LEU A 103 -12.23 -7.13 15.08
C LEU A 103 -12.04 -7.36 16.58
N LYS A 104 -12.95 -6.87 17.42
CA LYS A 104 -12.89 -7.10 18.88
C LYS A 104 -13.07 -8.56 19.26
N ASP A 105 -13.99 -9.26 18.61
CA ASP A 105 -14.31 -10.66 18.92
C ASP A 105 -13.22 -11.63 18.45
N THR A 106 -12.50 -11.28 17.37
CA THR A 106 -11.46 -12.13 16.79
C THR A 106 -10.04 -11.70 17.13
N ALA A 107 -9.86 -10.61 17.87
CA ALA A 107 -8.54 -10.08 18.21
C ALA A 107 -7.64 -11.16 18.83
N PRO A 108 -6.40 -11.35 18.31
CA PRO A 108 -5.44 -12.24 18.95
C PRO A 108 -5.13 -11.80 20.39
N LYS A 109 -4.77 -12.72 21.25
CA LYS A 109 -4.54 -12.45 22.70
C LYS A 109 -3.46 -11.39 22.96
N LYS A 110 -2.49 -11.26 22.04
CA LYS A 110 -1.41 -10.28 22.17
C LYS A 110 -1.79 -8.91 21.63
N ALA A 111 -2.91 -8.77 20.92
CA ALA A 111 -3.35 -7.47 20.39
C ALA A 111 -3.75 -6.54 21.56
N ASP A 112 -3.22 -5.32 21.56
CA ASP A 112 -3.63 -4.28 22.50
C ASP A 112 -4.76 -3.43 21.90
N THR A 113 -5.98 -3.86 22.13
CA THR A 113 -7.19 -3.21 21.60
C THR A 113 -7.77 -2.15 22.53
N LYS A 114 -7.08 -1.84 23.64
CA LYS A 114 -7.55 -0.85 24.60
C LYS A 114 -7.45 0.54 23.97
N ASP A 115 -8.48 1.33 24.19
CA ASP A 115 -8.55 2.73 23.75
C ASP A 115 -8.49 2.92 22.20
N LEU A 116 -8.67 1.83 21.43
CA LEU A 116 -8.78 1.88 19.98
C LEU A 116 -10.26 1.91 19.54
N ASP A 117 -10.77 3.12 19.30
CA ASP A 117 -12.17 3.34 18.92
C ASP A 117 -12.37 3.55 17.41
N SER A 118 -11.30 3.81 16.67
CA SER A 118 -11.39 3.92 15.21
C SER A 118 -11.27 2.57 14.54
N ALA A 119 -12.02 2.36 13.46
CA ALA A 119 -11.96 1.12 12.69
C ALA A 119 -10.59 0.92 12.04
N GLY A 120 -9.95 2.00 11.58
CA GLY A 120 -8.62 1.96 10.99
C GLY A 120 -7.57 1.48 11.99
N ALA A 121 -7.44 2.17 13.14
CA ALA A 121 -6.44 1.83 14.16
C ALA A 121 -6.66 0.42 14.73
N LEU A 122 -7.91 0.06 15.06
CA LEU A 122 -8.24 -1.27 15.56
C LEU A 122 -7.93 -2.37 14.53
N SER A 123 -8.21 -2.12 13.24
CA SER A 123 -7.88 -3.06 12.17
C SER A 123 -6.37 -3.23 12.02
N GLY A 124 -5.61 -2.13 12.13
CA GLY A 124 -4.14 -2.16 12.09
C GLY A 124 -3.56 -3.01 13.21
N GLU A 125 -4.02 -2.83 14.44
CA GLU A 125 -3.60 -3.60 15.59
C GLU A 125 -3.95 -5.09 15.46
N VAL A 126 -5.20 -5.41 15.14
CA VAL A 126 -5.69 -6.81 15.09
C VAL A 126 -5.02 -7.56 13.93
N LEU A 127 -5.01 -6.99 12.72
CA LEU A 127 -4.35 -7.60 11.57
C LEU A 127 -2.82 -7.58 11.71
N GLY A 128 -2.26 -6.52 12.27
CA GLY A 128 -0.84 -6.45 12.60
C GLY A 128 -0.42 -7.61 13.48
N THR A 129 -1.11 -7.84 14.59
CA THR A 129 -0.83 -8.96 15.49
C THR A 129 -1.08 -10.33 14.85
N ALA A 130 -2.16 -10.47 14.07
CA ALA A 130 -2.48 -11.73 13.40
C ALA A 130 -1.45 -12.13 12.32
N LEU A 131 -0.87 -11.16 11.63
CA LEU A 131 -0.05 -11.37 10.43
C LEU A 131 1.45 -11.24 10.67
N SER A 132 1.89 -10.66 11.79
CA SER A 132 3.30 -10.35 12.00
C SER A 132 4.06 -11.41 12.78
N MET A 133 5.34 -11.45 12.50
CA MET A 133 6.34 -11.98 13.42
C MET A 133 6.77 -10.87 14.38
N ASP A 134 7.03 -11.26 15.62
CA ASP A 134 7.60 -10.38 16.62
C ASP A 134 8.99 -9.90 16.20
N PRO A 135 9.26 -8.60 16.16
CA PRO A 135 10.53 -8.06 15.64
C PRO A 135 11.78 -8.53 16.39
N GLU A 136 11.65 -8.81 17.69
CA GLU A 136 12.78 -9.24 18.54
C GLU A 136 13.01 -10.74 18.48
N SER A 137 11.93 -11.51 18.62
CA SER A 137 12.02 -12.98 18.75
C SER A 137 11.90 -13.71 17.40
N THR A 138 11.48 -13.05 16.34
CA THR A 138 11.16 -13.61 15.03
C THR A 138 10.14 -14.77 15.07
N LYS A 139 9.30 -14.80 16.11
CA LYS A 139 8.23 -15.78 16.25
C LYS A 139 6.88 -15.16 15.87
N PRO A 140 5.93 -15.97 15.38
CA PRO A 140 4.58 -15.46 15.10
C PRO A 140 3.97 -14.82 16.37
N MET A 141 3.38 -13.65 16.21
CA MET A 141 2.70 -12.96 17.32
C MET A 141 1.37 -13.64 17.68
N ALA A 142 0.68 -14.19 16.70
CA ALA A 142 -0.55 -14.95 16.86
C ALA A 142 -0.32 -16.43 16.56
N SER A 143 -1.08 -17.30 17.23
CA SER A 143 -1.15 -18.71 16.87
C SER A 143 -1.80 -18.92 15.49
N VAL A 144 -1.63 -20.10 14.91
CA VAL A 144 -2.27 -20.47 13.63
C VAL A 144 -3.79 -20.31 13.71
N GLN A 145 -4.38 -20.72 14.84
CA GLN A 145 -5.83 -20.64 15.05
C GLN A 145 -6.30 -19.19 15.16
N GLU A 146 -5.66 -18.36 15.97
CA GLU A 146 -6.01 -16.93 16.11
C GLU A 146 -5.93 -16.21 14.76
N ARG A 147 -4.86 -16.45 13.98
CA ARG A 147 -4.75 -15.88 12.62
C ARG A 147 -5.87 -16.36 11.70
N ALA A 148 -6.18 -17.66 11.73
CA ALA A 148 -7.27 -18.22 10.93
C ALA A 148 -8.62 -17.63 11.31
N ASP A 149 -8.90 -17.47 12.61
CA ASP A 149 -10.17 -16.91 13.10
C ASP A 149 -10.38 -15.46 12.59
N VAL A 150 -9.35 -14.61 12.67
CA VAL A 150 -9.39 -13.24 12.15
C VAL A 150 -9.64 -13.25 10.65
N LEU A 151 -8.82 -13.98 9.91
CA LEU A 151 -8.83 -13.95 8.44
C LEU A 151 -10.12 -14.54 7.86
N HIS A 152 -10.58 -15.69 8.36
CA HIS A 152 -11.81 -16.32 7.88
C HIS A 152 -13.00 -15.43 8.19
N LYS A 153 -13.10 -14.89 9.42
CA LYS A 153 -14.25 -14.04 9.76
C LYS A 153 -14.31 -12.77 8.92
N LEU A 154 -13.19 -12.08 8.71
CA LEU A 154 -13.16 -10.90 7.87
C LEU A 154 -13.48 -11.19 6.40
N ARG A 155 -13.01 -12.33 5.87
CA ARG A 155 -13.33 -12.74 4.50
C ARG A 155 -14.80 -13.14 4.35
N ASP A 156 -15.34 -13.95 5.25
CA ASP A 156 -16.72 -14.42 5.22
C ASP A 156 -17.72 -13.26 5.29
N GLU A 157 -17.34 -12.19 5.99
CA GLU A 157 -18.14 -10.96 6.11
C GLU A 157 -17.86 -9.94 4.97
N GLY A 158 -16.96 -10.27 4.04
CA GLY A 158 -16.68 -9.50 2.83
C GLY A 158 -15.73 -8.31 2.99
N PHE A 159 -14.97 -8.24 4.08
CA PHE A 159 -14.02 -7.14 4.35
C PHE A 159 -12.67 -7.32 3.67
N ILE A 160 -12.20 -8.56 3.55
CA ILE A 160 -10.94 -8.89 2.88
C ILE A 160 -11.12 -10.04 1.90
N ASP A 161 -10.16 -10.20 1.00
CA ASP A 161 -10.04 -11.35 0.11
C ASP A 161 -8.58 -11.83 0.09
N TYR A 162 -8.38 -13.13 0.05
CA TYR A 162 -7.07 -13.79 -0.05
C TYR A 162 -7.22 -15.24 -0.49
N GLU A 163 -6.14 -15.83 -1.00
CA GLU A 163 -6.10 -17.25 -1.36
C GLU A 163 -5.87 -18.14 -0.14
N ASP A 164 -6.71 -19.17 0.03
CA ASP A 164 -6.63 -20.09 1.16
C ASP A 164 -5.25 -20.78 1.26
N GLY A 165 -4.72 -20.82 2.47
CA GLY A 165 -3.48 -21.52 2.76
C GLY A 165 -2.21 -20.77 2.36
N THR A 166 -2.33 -19.55 1.78
CA THR A 166 -1.16 -18.78 1.34
C THR A 166 -0.63 -17.82 2.40
N ILE A 167 -1.45 -17.43 3.38
CA ILE A 167 -1.07 -16.42 4.36
C ILE A 167 -0.27 -17.05 5.51
N VAL A 168 0.97 -16.61 5.65
CA VAL A 168 1.87 -16.97 6.74
C VAL A 168 2.36 -15.71 7.49
N PRO A 169 2.90 -15.83 8.69
CA PRO A 169 3.43 -14.69 9.44
C PRO A 169 4.55 -13.97 8.66
N ALA A 170 4.49 -12.66 8.61
CA ALA A 170 5.42 -11.81 7.87
C ALA A 170 6.39 -11.05 8.80
N GLN A 171 7.63 -10.89 8.37
CA GLN A 171 8.60 -9.99 8.99
C GLN A 171 8.49 -8.56 8.45
N ALA A 172 7.95 -8.42 7.24
CA ALA A 172 7.72 -7.12 6.63
C ALA A 172 6.42 -7.12 5.84
N ILE A 173 5.78 -5.95 5.73
CA ILE A 173 4.51 -5.78 5.04
C ILE A 173 4.60 -4.62 4.06
N ILE A 174 4.16 -4.83 2.83
CA ILE A 174 3.99 -3.78 1.83
C ILE A 174 2.49 -3.51 1.70
N VAL A 175 2.08 -2.26 1.93
CA VAL A 175 0.71 -1.81 1.66
C VAL A 175 0.71 -1.01 0.37
N VAL A 176 -0.08 -1.45 -0.62
CA VAL A 176 -0.18 -0.80 -1.93
C VAL A 176 -1.58 -0.23 -2.12
N SER A 177 -1.68 1.07 -2.37
CA SER A 177 -2.94 1.75 -2.68
C SER A 177 -2.95 2.39 -4.07
N GLY A 178 -4.16 2.62 -4.59
CA GLY A 178 -4.37 3.39 -5.82
C GLY A 178 -4.48 4.90 -5.56
N ASN A 179 -5.27 5.59 -6.38
CA ASN A 179 -5.49 7.05 -6.31
C ASN A 179 -6.92 7.44 -5.90
N GLY A 180 -7.82 6.45 -5.71
CA GLY A 180 -9.26 6.70 -5.65
C GLY A 180 -9.79 7.09 -4.26
N LEU A 181 -9.09 6.73 -3.19
CA LEU A 181 -9.57 6.95 -1.83
C LEU A 181 -9.53 8.43 -1.43
N ARG A 182 -10.59 8.91 -0.76
CA ARG A 182 -10.74 10.28 -0.25
C ARG A 182 -11.60 10.30 1.01
N GLY A 183 -11.41 11.32 1.85
CA GLY A 183 -12.17 11.48 3.09
C GLY A 183 -12.02 10.28 4.01
N TYR A 184 -13.10 9.84 4.63
CA TYR A 184 -13.07 8.75 5.61
C TYR A 184 -12.30 7.48 5.15
N PRO A 185 -12.46 6.94 3.93
CA PRO A 185 -11.65 5.82 3.47
C PRO A 185 -10.14 6.09 3.46
N SER A 186 -9.75 7.33 3.16
CA SER A 186 -8.35 7.75 3.22
C SER A 186 -7.84 7.84 4.64
N ASP A 187 -8.63 8.42 5.55
CA ASP A 187 -8.30 8.54 6.97
C ASP A 187 -8.19 7.14 7.61
N ALA A 188 -9.16 6.28 7.35
CA ALA A 188 -9.17 4.90 7.85
C ALA A 188 -7.97 4.07 7.35
N LEU A 189 -7.54 4.28 6.09
CA LEU A 189 -6.35 3.65 5.56
C LEU A 189 -5.07 4.16 6.24
N ALA A 190 -4.96 5.47 6.46
CA ALA A 190 -3.80 6.03 7.17
C ALA A 190 -3.68 5.48 8.58
N GLU A 191 -4.78 5.43 9.34
CA GLU A 191 -4.83 4.83 10.67
C GLU A 191 -4.51 3.34 10.65
N PHE A 192 -5.04 2.59 9.67
CA PHE A 192 -4.75 1.16 9.49
C PHE A 192 -3.27 0.90 9.26
N VAL A 193 -2.65 1.63 8.35
CA VAL A 193 -1.23 1.44 8.01
C VAL A 193 -0.33 1.82 9.19
N THR A 194 -0.65 2.89 9.91
CA THR A 194 0.06 3.30 11.12
C THR A 194 -0.03 2.24 12.21
N GLY A 195 -1.25 1.75 12.51
CA GLY A 195 -1.44 0.69 13.50
C GLY A 195 -0.77 -0.62 13.10
N LEU A 196 -0.73 -0.93 11.80
CA LEU A 196 -0.01 -2.09 11.28
C LEU A 196 1.51 -1.98 11.52
N ASP A 197 2.08 -0.79 11.31
CA ASP A 197 3.51 -0.53 11.53
C ASP A 197 3.88 -0.52 13.03
N ASP A 198 3.03 0.02 13.88
CA ASP A 198 3.22 0.01 15.33
C ASP A 198 3.41 -1.41 15.87
N VAL A 199 2.76 -2.39 15.25
CA VAL A 199 2.87 -3.81 15.61
C VAL A 199 4.03 -4.50 14.87
N ASN A 200 4.15 -4.34 13.55
CA ASN A 200 5.10 -5.06 12.72
C ASN A 200 6.50 -4.45 12.76
N GLY A 201 6.59 -3.12 12.78
CA GLY A 201 7.85 -2.36 12.81
C GLY A 201 8.64 -2.37 11.49
N SER A 202 8.09 -2.94 10.42
CA SER A 202 8.70 -2.96 9.08
C SER A 202 7.62 -2.92 8.00
N VAL A 203 6.86 -1.84 7.99
CA VAL A 203 5.81 -1.59 7.00
C VAL A 203 6.29 -0.54 6.00
N VAL A 204 6.02 -0.76 4.72
CA VAL A 204 6.15 0.24 3.67
C VAL A 204 4.79 0.52 3.10
N PHE A 205 4.36 1.78 3.16
CA PHE A 205 3.14 2.23 2.52
C PHE A 205 3.44 2.88 1.18
N SER A 206 2.92 2.30 0.13
CA SER A 206 3.15 2.72 -1.24
C SER A 206 1.86 3.10 -1.95
N GLY A 207 1.91 4.18 -2.72
CA GLY A 207 0.80 4.67 -3.51
C GLY A 207 1.26 5.37 -4.77
N ARG A 208 0.32 5.65 -5.68
CA ARG A 208 0.60 6.43 -6.88
C ARG A 208 0.81 7.91 -6.54
N THR A 209 1.44 8.67 -7.42
CA THR A 209 1.81 10.08 -7.21
C THR A 209 0.68 10.95 -6.64
N LYS A 210 -0.57 10.72 -7.02
CA LYS A 210 -1.72 11.49 -6.48
C LYS A 210 -2.01 11.23 -5.00
N GLN A 211 -1.43 10.22 -4.38
CA GLN A 211 -1.55 9.95 -2.94
C GLN A 211 -0.78 10.96 -2.07
N THR A 212 0.04 11.82 -2.67
CA THR A 212 0.73 12.92 -1.97
C THR A 212 -0.13 14.18 -1.80
N GLN A 213 -1.36 14.21 -2.32
CA GLN A 213 -2.29 15.30 -2.08
C GLN A 213 -2.75 15.29 -0.61
N ASP A 214 -2.98 16.46 -0.03
CA ASP A 214 -3.23 16.65 1.41
C ASP A 214 -4.41 15.82 1.96
N ASP A 215 -5.40 15.51 1.12
CA ASP A 215 -6.58 14.71 1.48
C ASP A 215 -6.37 13.18 1.33
N LYS A 216 -5.14 12.73 1.10
CA LYS A 216 -4.81 11.33 0.83
C LYS A 216 -4.06 10.66 1.97
N ALA A 217 -4.26 9.36 2.09
CA ALA A 217 -3.71 8.55 3.16
C ALA A 217 -2.18 8.65 3.29
N LEU A 218 -1.45 8.66 2.16
CA LEU A 218 0.01 8.73 2.17
C LEU A 218 0.52 10.08 2.70
N ALA A 219 -0.13 11.20 2.31
CA ALA A 219 0.18 12.51 2.85
C ALA A 219 -0.12 12.56 4.36
N GLN A 220 -1.27 12.05 4.78
CA GLN A 220 -1.67 12.02 6.19
C GLN A 220 -0.70 11.20 7.06
N VAL A 221 -0.22 10.06 6.58
CA VAL A 221 0.80 9.26 7.27
C VAL A 221 2.10 10.05 7.45
N ARG A 222 2.53 10.78 6.42
CA ARG A 222 3.73 11.63 6.49
C ARG A 222 3.58 12.78 7.48
N ASP A 223 2.41 13.42 7.51
CA ASP A 223 2.13 14.55 8.40
C ASP A 223 2.04 14.14 9.88
N GLN A 224 1.72 12.89 10.17
CA GLN A 224 1.68 12.35 11.54
C GLN A 224 3.06 12.00 12.10
N ASP A 225 4.14 12.31 11.38
CA ASP A 225 5.52 11.95 11.75
C ASP A 225 5.67 10.44 12.02
N ALA A 226 4.91 9.65 11.27
CA ALA A 226 4.94 8.20 11.36
C ALA A 226 6.32 7.67 10.98
N LYS A 227 6.82 6.70 11.74
CA LYS A 227 8.15 6.11 11.52
C LYS A 227 8.19 5.19 10.32
N LEU A 228 7.03 4.75 9.83
CA LEU A 228 6.94 3.84 8.70
C LEU A 228 7.44 4.48 7.39
N SER A 229 8.02 3.68 6.53
CA SER A 229 8.48 4.12 5.22
C SER A 229 7.31 4.34 4.27
N THR A 230 7.34 5.46 3.56
CA THR A 230 6.33 5.81 2.54
C THR A 230 6.98 6.02 1.18
N VAL A 231 6.42 5.44 0.13
CA VAL A 231 6.87 5.60 -1.25
C VAL A 231 5.70 6.04 -2.12
N ASP A 232 5.84 7.17 -2.81
CA ASP A 232 4.87 7.65 -3.79
C ASP A 232 5.34 7.40 -5.22
N GLY A 233 4.41 7.28 -6.15
CA GLY A 233 4.74 7.09 -7.57
C GLY A 233 4.98 5.63 -7.94
N THR A 234 4.25 4.69 -7.35
CA THR A 234 4.33 3.24 -7.68
C THR A 234 4.10 2.92 -9.15
N GLU A 235 3.56 3.85 -9.93
CA GLU A 235 3.51 3.76 -11.38
C GLU A 235 4.89 3.77 -12.05
N ARG A 236 5.96 4.19 -11.35
CA ARG A 236 7.33 4.27 -11.85
C ARG A 236 8.20 3.14 -11.34
N ALA A 237 9.09 2.64 -12.18
CA ALA A 237 9.97 1.52 -11.83
C ALA A 237 10.94 1.85 -10.69
N VAL A 238 11.50 3.06 -10.67
CA VAL A 238 12.41 3.51 -9.61
C VAL A 238 11.75 3.49 -8.24
N GLU A 239 10.47 3.88 -8.16
CA GLU A 239 9.72 3.91 -6.91
C GLU A 239 9.36 2.50 -6.42
N ARG A 240 9.05 1.58 -7.33
CA ARG A 240 8.85 0.16 -6.97
C ARG A 240 10.13 -0.49 -6.43
N ILE A 241 11.29 -0.13 -6.97
CA ILE A 241 12.58 -0.54 -6.42
C ILE A 241 12.77 0.06 -5.02
N ALA A 242 12.43 1.35 -4.82
CA ALA A 242 12.49 2.00 -3.52
C ALA A 242 11.60 1.31 -2.48
N VAL A 243 10.41 0.80 -2.86
CA VAL A 243 9.55 -0.01 -1.98
C VAL A 243 10.31 -1.21 -1.43
N ILE A 244 11.00 -1.97 -2.29
CA ILE A 244 11.76 -3.15 -1.85
C ILE A 244 12.93 -2.77 -0.94
N LEU A 245 13.69 -1.74 -1.33
CA LEU A 245 14.86 -1.29 -0.57
C LEU A 245 14.49 -0.65 0.77
N SER A 246 13.28 -0.10 0.91
CA SER A 246 12.78 0.46 2.17
C SER A 246 12.45 -0.61 3.22
N LEU A 247 12.50 -1.89 2.87
CA LEU A 247 12.30 -3.01 3.78
C LEU A 247 13.64 -3.55 4.36
N ILE A 248 14.78 -3.04 3.96
CA ILE A 248 16.09 -3.48 4.46
C ILE A 248 16.33 -2.95 5.86
#